data_8686846a7c971538c49f4905b018237c
#
_entry.id   8686846a7c971538c49f4905b018237c
#
_cell.length_a   1.000
_cell.length_b   1.000
_cell.length_c   1.000
_cell.angle_alpha   90.00
_cell.angle_beta   90.00
_cell.angle_gamma   90.00
#
_symmetry.space_group_name_H-M   'P 1'
#
loop_
_entity.id
_entity.type
_entity.pdbx_description
1 polymer ?
#
loop_
_entity_poly.entity_id
_entity_poly.type
_entity_poly.pdbx_seq_one_letter_code
_entity_poly.pdbx_strand_id
1 'polypeptide(L)'
;YSAGEGHMTFPYYTKGGCLAFLYRQDSEYDAYSTKVKEIVASGIYVLFKPLLKRKKIWLVYEKFCSMAQDNGYYFFKYCMENLSDEEKKNIYYVIDKKAPDYEKIKEYDDHIIQFMSLKHVLYVLAAVLYVASDSRTHLYAWRCKTSLIRSKIDKRPIFFLQHGVTALKQVGPLFGRKGSSPMTYFATTSQFEQDIVVKYLDYSEAKSPITGFTRWDVLEDTSTKD
;
A
#
# COMPACT_ATOMS: atom_id res chain seq x y z
N TYR A 1 -16.85 8.63 17.25
CA TYR A 1 -17.27 9.21 18.55
C TYR A 1 -16.10 9.08 19.54
N SER A 2 -15.83 10.17 20.31
CA SER A 2 -14.88 10.10 21.42
C SER A 2 -15.48 9.21 22.52
N ALA A 3 -14.68 8.31 23.05
CA ALA A 3 -15.05 7.41 24.15
C ALA A 3 -14.45 7.84 25.52
N GLY A 4 -13.89 9.07 25.59
CA GLY A 4 -13.13 9.57 26.75
C GLY A 4 -11.69 9.09 26.76
N GLU A 5 -10.87 9.70 27.60
CA GLU A 5 -9.45 9.27 27.89
C GLU A 5 -8.60 8.93 26.66
N GLY A 6 -8.70 9.69 25.56
CA GLY A 6 -7.88 9.44 24.37
C GLY A 6 -8.31 8.21 23.56
N HIS A 7 -9.57 7.79 23.65
CA HIS A 7 -10.10 6.66 22.89
C HIS A 7 -11.25 7.06 21.98
N MET A 8 -11.35 6.33 20.89
CA MET A 8 -12.40 6.49 19.87
C MET A 8 -13.19 5.19 19.71
N THR A 9 -14.50 5.33 19.53
CA THR A 9 -15.37 4.19 19.20
C THR A 9 -16.17 4.44 17.93
N PHE A 10 -16.33 3.41 17.10
CA PHE A 10 -17.09 3.47 15.85
C PHE A 10 -17.95 2.23 15.68
N PRO A 11 -19.27 2.41 15.47
CA PRO A 11 -20.13 1.30 15.10
C PRO A 11 -19.86 0.89 13.65
N TYR A 12 -19.93 -0.40 13.39
CA TYR A 12 -19.90 -0.96 12.02
C TYR A 12 -20.66 -2.28 11.96
N TYR A 13 -21.06 -2.66 10.75
CA TYR A 13 -21.63 -3.99 10.51
C TYR A 13 -20.55 -4.97 10.11
N THR A 14 -20.56 -6.14 10.73
CA THR A 14 -19.73 -7.27 10.33
C THR A 14 -20.22 -7.86 9.00
N LYS A 15 -19.42 -8.69 8.35
CA LYS A 15 -19.86 -9.42 7.14
C LYS A 15 -21.08 -10.33 7.40
N GLY A 16 -21.29 -10.77 8.64
CA GLY A 16 -22.46 -11.54 9.06
C GLY A 16 -23.69 -10.70 9.43
N GLY A 17 -23.65 -9.38 9.20
CA GLY A 17 -24.79 -8.49 9.47
C GLY A 17 -24.96 -8.07 10.94
N CYS A 18 -24.05 -8.46 11.83
CA CYS A 18 -24.10 -8.08 13.24
C CYS A 18 -23.53 -6.67 13.45
N LEU A 19 -24.19 -5.88 14.31
CA LEU A 19 -23.63 -4.62 14.79
C LEU A 19 -22.42 -4.89 15.71
N ALA A 20 -21.32 -4.24 15.43
CA ALA A 20 -20.09 -4.32 16.23
C ALA A 20 -19.52 -2.92 16.44
N PHE A 21 -18.70 -2.77 17.47
CA PHE A 21 -18.00 -1.51 17.76
C PHE A 21 -16.49 -1.73 17.63
N LEU A 22 -15.85 -0.83 16.89
CA LEU A 22 -14.39 -0.71 16.93
C LEU A 22 -14.05 0.26 18.07
N TYR A 23 -13.30 -0.22 19.04
CA TYR A 23 -12.72 0.61 20.10
C TYR A 23 -11.20 0.63 19.92
N ARG A 24 -10.61 1.82 19.92
CA ARG A 24 -9.17 2.00 19.75
C ARG A 24 -8.69 3.30 20.37
N GLN A 25 -7.41 3.39 20.64
CA GLN A 25 -6.75 4.64 20.96
C GLN A 25 -6.95 5.64 19.82
N ASP A 26 -7.13 6.92 20.13
CA ASP A 26 -7.17 8.00 19.15
C ASP A 26 -5.78 8.21 18.51
N SER A 27 -5.76 8.92 17.41
CA SER A 27 -4.54 9.27 16.67
C SER A 27 -4.63 10.71 16.19
N GLU A 28 -3.49 11.30 15.82
CA GLU A 28 -3.44 12.63 15.19
C GLU A 28 -4.37 12.74 13.95
N TYR A 29 -4.65 11.61 13.29
CA TYR A 29 -5.50 11.55 12.09
C TYR A 29 -7.00 11.58 12.39
N ASP A 30 -7.42 11.50 13.65
CA ASP A 30 -8.82 11.67 14.05
C ASP A 30 -9.25 13.14 14.10
N ALA A 31 -8.30 14.06 14.02
CA ALA A 31 -8.55 15.49 13.99
C ALA A 31 -9.48 15.92 12.84
N TYR A 32 -10.26 16.95 13.07
CA TYR A 32 -11.18 17.52 12.07
C TYR A 32 -10.45 17.92 10.78
N SER A 33 -9.21 18.39 10.88
CA SER A 33 -8.35 18.71 9.73
C SER A 33 -8.18 17.56 8.74
N THR A 34 -8.13 16.31 9.20
CA THR A 34 -8.07 15.14 8.33
C THR A 34 -9.37 14.97 7.53
N LYS A 35 -10.53 15.18 8.15
CA LYS A 35 -11.82 15.14 7.44
C LYS A 35 -11.90 16.22 6.36
N VAL A 36 -11.42 17.43 6.65
CA VAL A 36 -11.36 18.52 5.67
C VAL A 36 -10.47 18.15 4.51
N LYS A 37 -9.26 17.59 4.76
CA LYS A 37 -8.36 17.08 3.71
C LYS A 37 -9.05 16.04 2.82
N GLU A 38 -9.80 15.11 3.41
CA GLU A 38 -10.52 14.07 2.66
C GLU A 38 -11.60 14.65 1.75
N ILE A 39 -12.37 15.64 2.25
CA ILE A 39 -13.42 16.32 1.48
C ILE A 39 -12.78 17.09 0.32
N VAL A 40 -11.75 17.88 0.60
CA VAL A 40 -11.06 18.69 -0.41
C VAL A 40 -10.41 17.78 -1.47
N ALA A 41 -9.69 16.74 -1.07
CA ALA A 41 -9.09 15.79 -2.00
C ALA A 41 -10.14 15.08 -2.87
N SER A 42 -11.29 14.72 -2.28
CA SER A 42 -12.38 14.09 -3.01
C SER A 42 -13.01 15.05 -4.02
N GLY A 43 -13.20 16.33 -3.66
CA GLY A 43 -13.66 17.36 -4.57
C GLY A 43 -12.72 17.59 -5.75
N ILE A 44 -11.41 17.76 -5.46
CA ILE A 44 -10.37 17.88 -6.50
C ILE A 44 -10.37 16.64 -7.40
N TYR A 45 -10.44 15.44 -6.82
CA TYR A 45 -10.46 14.21 -7.60
C TYR A 45 -11.67 14.14 -8.54
N VAL A 46 -12.86 14.52 -8.08
CA VAL A 46 -14.08 14.51 -8.93
C VAL A 46 -13.94 15.49 -10.09
N LEU A 47 -13.50 16.72 -9.82
CA LEU A 47 -13.34 17.78 -10.82
C LEU A 47 -12.26 17.43 -11.86
N PHE A 48 -11.12 16.90 -11.44
CA PHE A 48 -9.96 16.66 -12.30
C PHE A 48 -9.72 15.18 -12.62
N LYS A 49 -10.70 14.32 -12.40
CA LYS A 49 -10.60 12.88 -12.60
C LYS A 49 -10.04 12.45 -13.95
N PRO A 50 -10.44 13.02 -15.11
CA PRO A 50 -9.87 12.63 -16.39
C PRO A 50 -8.37 12.92 -16.48
N LEU A 51 -7.93 14.10 -16.02
CA LEU A 51 -6.53 14.52 -16.01
C LEU A 51 -5.69 13.66 -15.07
N LEU A 52 -6.18 13.42 -13.86
CA LEU A 52 -5.51 12.61 -12.87
C LEU A 52 -5.35 11.16 -13.33
N LYS A 53 -6.36 10.59 -14.00
CA LYS A 53 -6.26 9.24 -14.55
C LYS A 53 -5.26 9.11 -15.70
N ARG A 54 -5.09 10.16 -16.51
CA ARG A 54 -4.09 10.19 -17.59
C ARG A 54 -2.65 10.12 -17.05
N LYS A 55 -2.41 10.60 -15.85
CA LYS A 55 -1.10 10.51 -15.21
C LYS A 55 -0.63 9.08 -14.92
N LYS A 56 -1.55 8.11 -14.79
CA LYS A 56 -1.22 6.70 -14.49
C LYS A 56 -0.35 6.55 -13.23
N ILE A 57 -0.74 7.23 -12.16
CA ILE A 57 0.03 7.28 -10.91
C ILE A 57 0.18 5.89 -10.30
N TRP A 58 1.39 5.52 -9.90
CA TRP A 58 1.72 4.37 -9.08
C TRP A 58 2.10 4.83 -7.68
N LEU A 59 1.56 4.16 -6.65
CA LEU A 59 1.95 4.40 -5.26
C LEU A 59 2.65 3.17 -4.71
N VAL A 60 3.90 3.37 -4.34
CA VAL A 60 4.73 2.37 -3.66
C VAL A 60 4.70 2.65 -2.17
N TYR A 61 4.58 1.62 -1.34
CA TYR A 61 4.59 1.76 0.11
C TYR A 61 4.92 0.45 0.82
N GLU A 62 5.31 0.58 2.06
CA GLU A 62 5.51 -0.53 2.98
C GLU A 62 4.65 -0.37 4.23
N LYS A 63 4.89 -1.19 5.23
CA LYS A 63 4.08 -1.30 6.44
C LYS A 63 3.84 0.05 7.10
N PHE A 64 2.57 0.42 7.24
CA PHE A 64 2.08 1.67 7.82
C PHE A 64 2.62 2.96 7.17
N CYS A 65 3.22 2.88 5.96
CA CYS A 65 3.93 3.98 5.34
C CYS A 65 4.98 4.62 6.28
N SER A 66 5.68 3.80 7.06
CA SER A 66 6.71 4.24 8.01
C SER A 66 8.05 3.54 7.81
N MET A 67 8.17 2.71 6.79
CA MET A 67 9.36 1.90 6.51
C MET A 67 9.80 2.06 5.07
N ALA A 68 11.12 1.91 4.84
CA ALA A 68 11.78 1.79 3.55
C ALA A 68 12.95 0.81 3.71
N GLN A 69 12.65 -0.50 3.69
CA GLN A 69 13.62 -1.55 3.98
C GLN A 69 13.28 -2.93 3.40
N ASP A 70 12.13 -3.08 2.76
CA ASP A 70 11.64 -4.34 2.20
C ASP A 70 11.51 -4.24 0.66
N ASN A 71 10.88 -5.19 0.04
CA ASN A 71 10.73 -5.29 -1.42
C ASN A 71 10.13 -4.01 -2.06
N GLY A 72 9.28 -3.27 -1.36
CA GLY A 72 8.75 -1.99 -1.82
C GLY A 72 9.82 -0.92 -1.99
N TYR A 73 10.75 -0.82 -1.03
CA TYR A 73 11.87 0.10 -1.08
C TYR A 73 12.83 -0.22 -2.24
N TYR A 74 13.25 -1.47 -2.37
CA TYR A 74 14.17 -1.87 -3.43
C TYR A 74 13.55 -1.75 -4.82
N PHE A 75 12.26 -2.07 -4.98
CA PHE A 75 11.52 -1.80 -6.21
C PHE A 75 11.51 -0.30 -6.56
N PHE A 76 11.20 0.56 -5.58
CA PHE A 76 11.17 2.00 -5.81
C PHE A 76 12.56 2.53 -6.17
N LYS A 77 13.59 2.14 -5.43
CA LYS A 77 14.98 2.52 -5.70
C LYS A 77 15.39 2.13 -7.12
N TYR A 78 15.14 0.88 -7.51
CA TYR A 78 15.39 0.42 -8.87
C TYR A 78 14.70 1.31 -9.92
N CYS A 79 13.44 1.65 -9.71
CA CYS A 79 12.70 2.53 -10.62
C CYS A 79 13.35 3.92 -10.73
N MET A 80 13.82 4.48 -9.62
CA MET A 80 14.45 5.83 -9.63
C MET A 80 15.82 5.82 -10.33
N GLU A 81 16.58 4.77 -10.17
CA GLU A 81 17.95 4.65 -10.69
C GLU A 81 18.01 4.17 -12.15
N ASN A 82 17.07 3.33 -12.58
CA ASN A 82 17.18 2.62 -13.86
C ASN A 82 16.14 3.02 -14.91
N LEU A 83 15.03 3.65 -14.53
CA LEU A 83 14.02 4.09 -15.48
C LEU A 83 14.32 5.50 -16.00
N SER A 84 13.89 5.78 -17.23
CA SER A 84 13.93 7.13 -17.78
C SER A 84 13.02 8.09 -17.02
N ASP A 85 13.27 9.39 -17.10
CA ASP A 85 12.46 10.42 -16.43
C ASP A 85 10.99 10.37 -16.84
N GLU A 86 10.70 9.97 -18.09
CA GLU A 86 9.32 9.81 -18.58
C GLU A 86 8.62 8.63 -17.92
N GLU A 87 9.32 7.51 -17.70
CA GLU A 87 8.76 6.29 -17.10
C GLU A 87 8.54 6.45 -15.60
N LYS A 88 9.50 7.05 -14.88
CA LYS A 88 9.42 7.20 -13.41
C LYS A 88 8.58 8.38 -12.93
N LYS A 89 8.26 9.36 -13.78
CA LYS A 89 7.62 10.64 -13.40
C LYS A 89 6.35 10.53 -12.57
N ASN A 90 5.65 9.41 -12.62
CA ASN A 90 4.40 9.19 -11.89
C ASN A 90 4.48 8.02 -10.90
N ILE A 91 5.67 7.58 -10.57
CA ILE A 91 5.93 6.59 -9.51
C ILE A 91 6.30 7.35 -8.24
N TYR A 92 5.55 7.12 -7.17
CA TYR A 92 5.75 7.82 -5.89
C TYR A 92 5.83 6.84 -4.75
N TYR A 93 6.76 7.09 -3.82
CA TYR A 93 6.82 6.37 -2.55
C TYR A 93 6.06 7.14 -1.47
N VAL A 94 5.20 6.44 -0.72
CA VAL A 94 4.43 7.04 0.38
C VAL A 94 5.09 6.66 1.69
N ILE A 95 5.53 7.66 2.45
CA ILE A 95 6.13 7.46 3.77
C ILE A 95 5.80 8.65 4.70
N ASP A 96 5.75 8.39 5.98
CA ASP A 96 5.79 9.46 6.98
C ASP A 96 7.23 10.01 7.06
N LYS A 97 7.41 11.29 6.67
CA LYS A 97 8.73 11.95 6.71
C LYS A 97 9.32 12.08 8.13
N LYS A 98 8.53 11.78 9.16
CA LYS A 98 9.02 11.65 10.54
C LYS A 98 9.62 10.28 10.84
N ALA A 99 9.38 9.29 9.98
CA ALA A 99 9.92 7.94 10.17
C ALA A 99 11.44 7.92 9.93
N PRO A 100 12.22 7.16 10.72
CA PRO A 100 13.67 7.07 10.55
C PRO A 100 14.09 6.64 9.14
N ASP A 101 13.33 5.77 8.50
CA ASP A 101 13.63 5.24 7.17
C ASP A 101 13.46 6.28 6.05
N TYR A 102 12.86 7.45 6.31
CA TYR A 102 12.80 8.53 5.34
C TYR A 102 14.20 8.99 4.90
N GLU A 103 15.18 8.98 5.80
CA GLU A 103 16.57 9.35 5.50
C GLU A 103 17.19 8.50 4.36
N LYS A 104 16.74 7.26 4.17
CA LYS A 104 17.24 6.36 3.12
C LYS A 104 16.77 6.73 1.71
N ILE A 105 15.68 7.49 1.62
CA ILE A 105 15.01 7.80 0.34
C ILE A 105 14.84 9.30 0.09
N LYS A 106 15.33 10.16 0.98
CA LYS A 106 15.18 11.61 0.88
C LYS A 106 15.81 12.21 -0.37
N GLU A 107 16.80 11.56 -0.95
CA GLU A 107 17.40 11.96 -2.23
C GLU A 107 16.38 11.98 -3.38
N TYR A 108 15.30 11.23 -3.29
CA TYR A 108 14.20 11.16 -4.26
C TYR A 108 12.98 12.00 -3.83
N ASP A 109 13.15 13.11 -3.08
CA ASP A 109 12.03 13.82 -2.42
C ASP A 109 10.93 14.29 -3.39
N ASP A 110 11.24 14.57 -4.64
CA ASP A 110 10.26 14.91 -5.69
C ASP A 110 9.27 13.75 -5.95
N HIS A 111 9.72 12.54 -5.71
CA HIS A 111 8.95 11.30 -5.83
C HIS A 111 8.41 10.77 -4.49
N ILE A 112 8.62 11.51 -3.39
CA ILE A 112 8.11 11.13 -2.06
C ILE A 112 6.82 11.88 -1.76
N ILE A 113 5.88 11.16 -1.18
CA ILE A 113 4.62 11.72 -0.71
C ILE A 113 4.53 11.53 0.80
N GLN A 114 4.41 12.65 1.53
CA GLN A 114 4.14 12.63 2.97
C GLN A 114 2.83 11.89 3.25
N PHE A 115 2.89 10.87 4.11
CA PHE A 115 1.74 10.11 4.58
C PHE A 115 0.65 11.03 5.15
N MET A 116 -0.61 10.78 4.81
CA MET A 116 -1.80 11.56 5.20
C MET A 116 -1.76 13.06 4.87
N SER A 117 -0.89 13.48 3.94
CA SER A 117 -0.98 14.82 3.33
C SER A 117 -2.17 14.92 2.37
N LEU A 118 -2.53 16.14 1.97
CA LEU A 118 -3.57 16.36 0.94
C LEU A 118 -3.21 15.68 -0.40
N LYS A 119 -1.91 15.78 -0.81
CA LYS A 119 -1.39 15.10 -2.02
C LYS A 119 -1.54 13.59 -1.89
N HIS A 120 -1.24 13.01 -0.71
CA HIS A 120 -1.41 11.59 -0.45
C HIS A 120 -2.87 11.15 -0.65
N VAL A 121 -3.82 11.80 0.03
CA VAL A 121 -5.26 11.46 -0.07
C VAL A 121 -5.75 11.56 -1.51
N LEU A 122 -5.35 12.63 -2.23
CA LEU A 122 -5.70 12.81 -3.64
C LEU A 122 -5.13 11.69 -4.53
N TYR A 123 -3.84 11.34 -4.32
CA TYR A 123 -3.18 10.34 -5.16
C TYR A 123 -3.64 8.91 -4.84
N VAL A 124 -4.02 8.62 -3.61
CA VAL A 124 -4.72 7.37 -3.26
C VAL A 124 -6.02 7.21 -4.07
N LEU A 125 -6.78 8.29 -4.27
CA LEU A 125 -7.97 8.26 -5.10
C LEU A 125 -7.66 8.13 -6.59
N ALA A 126 -6.57 8.73 -7.05
CA ALA A 126 -6.20 8.86 -8.45
C ALA A 126 -5.34 7.71 -8.99
N ALA A 127 -4.54 7.07 -8.15
CA ALA A 127 -3.61 6.01 -8.54
C ALA A 127 -4.29 4.91 -9.35
N VAL A 128 -3.57 4.37 -10.32
CA VAL A 128 -4.01 3.23 -11.13
C VAL A 128 -3.48 1.91 -10.59
N LEU A 129 -2.35 1.95 -9.86
CA LEU A 129 -1.71 0.78 -9.27
C LEU A 129 -1.11 1.12 -7.92
N TYR A 130 -1.25 0.20 -6.98
CA TYR A 130 -0.46 0.16 -5.76
C TYR A 130 0.60 -0.93 -5.89
N VAL A 131 1.80 -0.66 -5.43
CA VAL A 131 2.91 -1.62 -5.37
C VAL A 131 3.37 -1.68 -3.92
N ALA A 132 3.31 -2.83 -3.29
CA ALA A 132 3.58 -2.90 -1.86
C ALA A 132 4.04 -4.27 -1.39
N SER A 133 4.85 -4.27 -0.36
CA SER A 133 5.19 -5.49 0.39
C SER A 133 4.09 -5.89 1.38
N ASP A 134 3.07 -5.06 1.59
CA ASP A 134 1.99 -5.31 2.56
C ASP A 134 0.59 -5.05 1.97
N SER A 135 -0.43 -5.27 2.77
CA SER A 135 -1.82 -5.10 2.35
C SER A 135 -2.22 -3.64 2.15
N ARG A 136 -3.34 -3.41 1.43
CA ARG A 136 -3.93 -2.07 1.22
C ARG A 136 -4.24 -1.32 2.52
N THR A 137 -4.39 -2.04 3.64
CA THR A 137 -4.69 -1.43 4.94
C THR A 137 -3.55 -0.55 5.46
N HIS A 138 -2.32 -0.78 5.01
CA HIS A 138 -1.14 -0.01 5.43
C HIS A 138 -0.94 1.29 4.67
N LEU A 139 -1.66 1.48 3.55
CA LEU A 139 -1.57 2.70 2.74
C LEU A 139 -2.28 3.90 3.38
N TYR A 140 -3.12 3.72 4.38
CA TYR A 140 -3.98 4.78 4.88
C TYR A 140 -4.23 4.67 6.39
N ALA A 141 -4.28 5.81 7.09
CA ALA A 141 -4.65 5.82 8.50
C ALA A 141 -6.17 5.65 8.65
N TRP A 142 -6.59 4.45 8.99
CA TRP A 142 -8.00 4.08 9.11
C TRP A 142 -8.59 4.59 10.41
N ARG A 143 -9.50 5.55 10.32
CA ARG A 143 -10.25 6.09 11.45
C ARG A 143 -11.50 5.28 11.77
N CYS A 144 -12.08 4.66 10.76
CA CYS A 144 -13.24 3.78 10.86
C CYS A 144 -13.13 2.64 9.85
N LYS A 145 -13.90 1.56 10.04
CA LYS A 145 -13.85 0.38 9.15
C LYS A 145 -14.52 0.61 7.79
N THR A 146 -15.40 1.61 7.69
CA THR A 146 -16.15 1.93 6.47
C THR A 146 -15.99 3.41 6.11
N SER A 147 -15.61 3.71 4.88
CA SER A 147 -15.59 5.05 4.31
C SER A 147 -15.61 4.99 2.79
N LEU A 148 -15.93 6.12 2.13
CA LEU A 148 -15.85 6.21 0.67
C LEU A 148 -14.41 5.98 0.17
N ILE A 149 -13.42 6.52 0.88
CA ILE A 149 -12.00 6.34 0.55
C ILE A 149 -11.63 4.86 0.68
N ARG A 150 -12.06 4.17 1.75
CA ARG A 150 -11.86 2.73 1.93
C ARG A 150 -12.37 1.95 0.73
N SER A 151 -13.62 2.19 0.35
CA SER A 151 -14.23 1.51 -0.79
C SER A 151 -13.46 1.75 -2.11
N LYS A 152 -12.81 2.91 -2.28
CA LYS A 152 -11.98 3.20 -3.45
C LYS A 152 -10.63 2.47 -3.39
N ILE A 153 -10.00 2.47 -2.23
CA ILE A 153 -8.70 1.77 -2.02
C ILE A 153 -8.87 0.26 -2.23
N ASP A 154 -9.90 -0.34 -1.66
CA ASP A 154 -10.13 -1.79 -1.75
C ASP A 154 -10.34 -2.28 -3.20
N LYS A 155 -10.82 -1.40 -4.08
CA LYS A 155 -11.05 -1.69 -5.51
C LYS A 155 -9.84 -1.42 -6.42
N ARG A 156 -8.76 -0.80 -5.89
CA ARG A 156 -7.58 -0.52 -6.71
C ARG A 156 -6.76 -1.79 -6.95
N PRO A 157 -6.22 -1.95 -8.16
CA PRO A 157 -5.21 -2.96 -8.39
C PRO A 157 -4.02 -2.77 -7.46
N ILE A 158 -3.50 -3.88 -6.94
CA ILE A 158 -2.26 -3.92 -6.16
C ILE A 158 -1.37 -5.03 -6.69
N PHE A 159 -0.09 -4.71 -6.87
CA PHE A 159 0.99 -5.66 -7.07
C PHE A 159 1.64 -5.92 -5.70
N PHE A 160 1.47 -7.12 -5.20
CA PHE A 160 1.97 -7.52 -3.90
C PHE A 160 3.35 -8.14 -4.05
N LEU A 161 4.36 -7.46 -3.55
CA LEU A 161 5.78 -7.86 -3.63
C LEU A 161 6.17 -8.85 -2.55
N GLN A 162 5.26 -9.12 -1.59
CA GLN A 162 5.49 -9.98 -0.42
C GLN A 162 6.59 -9.47 0.55
N HIS A 163 6.68 -10.14 1.71
CA HIS A 163 7.75 -9.99 2.70
C HIS A 163 8.71 -11.18 2.69
N GLY A 164 8.26 -12.33 2.23
CA GLY A 164 9.00 -13.59 2.24
C GLY A 164 8.23 -14.68 1.53
N VAL A 165 8.92 -15.76 1.22
CA VAL A 165 8.39 -16.89 0.44
C VAL A 165 7.14 -17.49 1.11
N THR A 166 6.08 -17.62 0.33
CA THR A 166 4.83 -18.25 0.77
C THR A 166 4.96 -19.77 0.65
N ALA A 167 5.48 -20.44 1.67
CA ALA A 167 5.63 -21.89 1.69
C ALA A 167 5.07 -22.57 2.95
N LEU A 168 5.41 -22.04 4.13
CA LEU A 168 5.12 -22.70 5.41
C LEU A 168 3.97 -22.08 6.19
N LYS A 169 3.59 -20.84 5.87
CA LYS A 169 2.53 -20.11 6.56
C LYS A 169 1.24 -20.11 5.74
N GLN A 170 0.12 -20.48 6.35
CA GLN A 170 -1.19 -20.31 5.73
C GLN A 170 -1.59 -18.83 5.64
N VAL A 171 -1.42 -18.24 4.47
CA VAL A 171 -1.80 -16.84 4.19
C VAL A 171 -3.13 -16.71 3.44
N GLY A 172 -3.75 -17.83 3.08
CA GLY A 172 -5.02 -17.90 2.33
C GLY A 172 -6.16 -17.08 2.92
N PRO A 173 -6.44 -17.15 4.24
CA PRO A 173 -7.51 -16.37 4.87
C PRO A 173 -7.32 -14.86 4.74
N LEU A 174 -6.07 -14.37 4.59
CA LEU A 174 -5.76 -12.96 4.43
C LEU A 174 -5.60 -12.58 2.96
N PHE A 175 -4.65 -13.19 2.27
CA PHE A 175 -4.20 -12.78 0.93
C PHE A 175 -4.75 -13.62 -0.23
N GLY A 176 -5.40 -14.76 0.05
CA GLY A 176 -6.06 -15.55 -0.99
C GLY A 176 -7.17 -14.75 -1.68
N ARG A 177 -7.56 -15.14 -2.89
CA ARG A 177 -8.60 -14.44 -3.67
C ARG A 177 -9.92 -14.27 -2.94
N LYS A 178 -10.27 -15.21 -2.05
CA LYS A 178 -11.45 -15.17 -1.18
C LYS A 178 -11.14 -14.67 0.22
N GLY A 179 -9.90 -14.26 0.47
CA GLY A 179 -9.44 -13.75 1.76
C GLY A 179 -9.97 -12.36 2.08
N SER A 180 -9.57 -11.86 3.24
CA SER A 180 -10.01 -10.53 3.73
C SER A 180 -9.30 -9.36 3.03
N SER A 181 -8.13 -9.59 2.42
CA SER A 181 -7.34 -8.59 1.68
C SER A 181 -6.76 -9.19 0.38
N PRO A 182 -7.61 -9.56 -0.60
CA PRO A 182 -7.13 -10.20 -1.83
C PRO A 182 -6.24 -9.25 -2.64
N MET A 183 -5.22 -9.81 -3.29
CA MET A 183 -4.29 -9.06 -4.14
C MET A 183 -4.74 -9.11 -5.60
N THR A 184 -4.27 -8.19 -6.43
CA THR A 184 -4.53 -8.24 -7.88
C THR A 184 -3.46 -9.07 -8.57
N TYR A 185 -2.20 -8.80 -8.23
CA TYR A 185 -1.03 -9.55 -8.64
C TYR A 185 -0.24 -9.96 -7.40
N PHE A 186 0.33 -11.14 -7.44
CA PHE A 186 1.06 -11.74 -6.33
C PHE A 186 2.44 -12.18 -6.83
N ALA A 187 3.50 -11.42 -6.53
CA ALA A 187 4.86 -11.80 -6.91
C ALA A 187 5.24 -13.14 -6.29
N THR A 188 5.91 -13.99 -7.03
CA THR A 188 6.44 -15.26 -6.55
C THR A 188 7.93 -15.36 -6.90
N THR A 189 8.66 -16.20 -6.17
CA THR A 189 10.12 -16.31 -6.29
C THR A 189 10.57 -17.50 -7.14
N SER A 190 9.67 -18.46 -7.33
CA SER A 190 9.98 -19.69 -8.05
C SER A 190 8.70 -20.35 -8.58
N GLN A 191 8.85 -21.31 -9.48
CA GLN A 191 7.74 -22.15 -9.95
C GLN A 191 7.06 -22.87 -8.79
N PHE A 192 7.83 -23.37 -7.83
CA PHE A 192 7.29 -24.06 -6.65
C PHE A 192 6.35 -23.14 -5.83
N GLU A 193 6.76 -21.88 -5.61
CA GLU A 193 5.90 -20.92 -4.91
C GLU A 193 4.68 -20.52 -5.75
N GLN A 194 4.85 -20.34 -7.07
CA GLN A 194 3.72 -20.07 -7.96
C GLN A 194 2.68 -21.19 -7.90
N ASP A 195 3.11 -22.45 -7.91
CA ASP A 195 2.23 -23.62 -7.80
C ASP A 195 1.44 -23.61 -6.50
N ILE A 196 2.09 -23.21 -5.39
CA ILE A 196 1.41 -23.04 -4.08
C ILE A 196 0.36 -21.93 -4.17
N VAL A 197 0.71 -20.78 -4.74
CA VAL A 197 -0.18 -19.63 -4.86
C VAL A 197 -1.37 -19.94 -5.76
N VAL A 198 -1.16 -20.62 -6.85
CA VAL A 198 -2.23 -21.08 -7.76
C VAL A 198 -3.14 -22.07 -7.05
N LYS A 199 -2.57 -23.12 -6.45
CA LYS A 199 -3.33 -24.24 -5.87
C LYS A 199 -4.09 -23.86 -4.59
N TYR A 200 -3.47 -23.09 -3.69
CA TYR A 200 -4.00 -22.86 -2.35
C TYR A 200 -4.55 -21.45 -2.12
N LEU A 201 -4.14 -20.47 -2.93
CA LEU A 201 -4.61 -19.09 -2.80
C LEU A 201 -5.60 -18.69 -3.91
N ASP A 202 -5.90 -19.59 -4.86
CA ASP A 202 -6.87 -19.41 -5.95
C ASP A 202 -6.49 -18.30 -6.94
N TYR A 203 -5.17 -18.05 -7.17
CA TYR A 203 -4.68 -17.17 -8.22
C TYR A 203 -4.39 -17.96 -9.51
N SER A 204 -4.50 -17.29 -10.66
CA SER A 204 -3.97 -17.86 -11.91
C SER A 204 -2.48 -17.55 -12.05
N GLU A 205 -1.75 -18.31 -12.86
CA GLU A 205 -0.34 -18.05 -13.19
C GLU A 205 -0.12 -16.63 -13.71
N ALA A 206 -1.01 -16.14 -14.59
CA ALA A 206 -0.96 -14.77 -15.11
C ALA A 206 -1.12 -13.67 -14.02
N LYS A 207 -1.60 -14.03 -12.82
CA LYS A 207 -1.75 -13.15 -11.67
C LYS A 207 -0.70 -13.39 -10.59
N SER A 208 0.16 -14.39 -10.76
CA SER A 208 1.23 -14.74 -9.85
C SER A 208 2.58 -14.88 -10.58
N PRO A 209 3.08 -13.79 -11.22
CA PRO A 209 4.31 -13.85 -11.99
C PRO A 209 5.53 -14.22 -11.10
N ILE A 210 6.45 -14.98 -11.68
CA ILE A 210 7.73 -15.31 -11.05
C ILE A 210 8.69 -14.15 -11.31
N THR A 211 8.93 -13.34 -10.26
CA THR A 211 9.75 -12.12 -10.36
C THR A 211 10.99 -12.18 -9.47
N GLY A 212 11.04 -13.10 -8.52
CA GLY A 212 11.97 -12.97 -7.40
C GLY A 212 11.53 -11.87 -6.43
N PHE A 213 12.35 -11.62 -5.41
CA PHE A 213 12.21 -10.49 -4.51
C PHE A 213 13.19 -9.39 -4.87
N THR A 214 12.71 -8.17 -5.03
CA THR A 214 13.55 -7.02 -5.40
C THR A 214 14.67 -6.75 -4.39
N ARG A 215 14.49 -7.08 -3.11
CA ARG A 215 15.53 -6.97 -2.09
C ARG A 215 16.65 -7.99 -2.23
N TRP A 216 16.48 -9.04 -3.04
CA TRP A 216 17.53 -10.03 -3.25
C TRP A 216 18.66 -9.51 -4.15
N ASP A 217 18.39 -8.50 -4.96
CA ASP A 217 19.41 -7.88 -5.82
C ASP A 217 20.63 -7.40 -5.01
N VAL A 218 20.41 -7.01 -3.73
CA VAL A 218 21.50 -6.61 -2.82
C VAL A 218 22.40 -7.79 -2.43
N LEU A 219 21.90 -9.02 -2.52
CA LEU A 219 22.69 -10.21 -2.17
C LEU A 219 23.77 -10.54 -3.21
N GLU A 220 23.62 -10.02 -4.43
CA GLU A 220 24.60 -10.17 -5.51
C GLU A 220 25.73 -9.13 -5.41
N ASP A 221 25.52 -8.05 -4.65
CA ASP A 221 26.54 -7.04 -4.40
C ASP A 221 27.61 -7.60 -3.44
N THR A 222 28.73 -8.02 -4.00
CA THR A 222 29.88 -8.53 -3.25
C THR A 222 30.86 -7.42 -2.84
N SER A 223 30.59 -6.15 -3.19
CA SER A 223 31.51 -5.03 -2.94
C SER A 223 31.66 -4.68 -1.44
N THR A 224 30.75 -5.18 -0.59
CA THR A 224 30.74 -4.94 0.86
C THR A 224 31.14 -6.17 1.69
N LYS A 225 31.64 -7.23 1.05
CA LYS A 225 32.15 -8.40 1.76
C LYS A 225 33.64 -8.20 2.02
N ASP A 226 33.98 -7.54 3.11
CA ASP A 226 35.26 -7.60 3.79
C ASP A 226 35.26 -8.73 4.82
#